data_3c3af59bdcb50bf78ad33d750c417a97
#
_entry.id   3c3af59bdcb50bf78ad33d750c417a97
#
_cell.length_a   1.000
_cell.length_b   1.000
_cell.length_c   1.000
_cell.angle_alpha   90.00
_cell.angle_beta   90.00
_cell.angle_gamma   90.00
#
_symmetry.space_group_name_H-M   'P 1'
#
loop_
_entity.id
_entity.type
_entity.pdbx_description
1 polymer ?
#
loop_
_entity_poly.entity_id
_entity_poly.type
_entity_poly.pdbx_seq_one_letter_code
_entity_poly.pdbx_strand_id
1 'polypeptide(L)'
;MIEKYYNWATLGTGVIANELAQALEARGQKLYSVANRTYDKGLEFATKYGIQKVYDHIDQVFEDPEVDIIYISTPHNTHISFLRKALANGKHVLCEKSITLNSTELREAIDLAETNHVVLAEAMTIFHMPIYRQLKTLVDSGKLGPLKMIQMNFGSYKEYDMTNRFFSRDLAGGALLDIGVYALSCIRWFMSEAPHNITSQVTFAPTGVDEQVGILLTNPANEMATVSLSLHAKQPKRATIAYDKGYIELFEYPRGQKAVITYTEDGHQDILEAGKTENALQYEVADMEEAVSGKTNHMYLNYTKDVMDIMTQLRQEWGFTYPEEEK
;
A
#
# COMPACT_ATOMS: atom_id res chain seq x y z
N MET A 1 -13.79 26.84 11.65
CA MET A 1 -12.35 26.54 11.82
C MET A 1 -11.74 26.63 10.44
N ILE A 2 -10.65 27.39 10.28
CA ILE A 2 -9.91 27.42 9.00
C ILE A 2 -9.29 26.05 8.86
N GLU A 3 -9.59 25.34 7.78
CA GLU A 3 -8.95 24.07 7.46
C GLU A 3 -7.45 24.32 7.30
N LYS A 4 -6.61 23.67 8.10
CA LYS A 4 -5.15 23.80 7.99
C LYS A 4 -4.72 23.00 6.76
N TYR A 5 -4.22 23.68 5.75
CA TYR A 5 -3.56 23.04 4.62
C TYR A 5 -2.11 22.70 5.00
N TYR A 6 -1.69 21.50 4.64
CA TYR A 6 -0.33 21.03 4.83
C TYR A 6 0.50 21.22 3.55
N ASN A 7 1.76 21.55 3.71
CA ASN A 7 2.71 21.65 2.62
C ASN A 7 3.22 20.25 2.27
N TRP A 8 2.68 19.68 1.22
CA TRP A 8 3.11 18.40 0.68
C TRP A 8 4.30 18.53 -0.25
N ALA A 9 5.33 17.71 -0.03
CA ALA A 9 6.42 17.51 -0.98
C ALA A 9 6.31 16.12 -1.61
N THR A 10 6.63 15.98 -2.90
CA THR A 10 6.80 14.66 -3.52
C THR A 10 8.26 14.35 -3.79
N LEU A 11 8.68 13.13 -3.43
CA LEU A 11 9.95 12.56 -3.78
C LEU A 11 9.74 11.55 -4.91
N GLY A 12 10.13 11.92 -6.13
CA GLY A 12 9.82 11.21 -7.36
C GLY A 12 8.76 11.92 -8.21
N THR A 13 8.78 11.63 -9.52
CA THR A 13 7.91 12.27 -10.53
C THR A 13 7.23 11.22 -11.43
N GLY A 14 7.10 9.98 -10.92
CA GLY A 14 6.50 8.86 -11.64
C GLY A 14 4.98 8.95 -11.80
N VAL A 15 4.37 7.88 -12.28
CA VAL A 15 2.92 7.82 -12.52
C VAL A 15 2.14 8.15 -11.26
N ILE A 16 2.47 7.53 -10.14
CA ILE A 16 1.73 7.72 -8.90
C ILE A 16 1.92 9.12 -8.29
N ALA A 17 3.08 9.76 -8.48
CA ALA A 17 3.28 11.16 -8.09
C ALA A 17 2.38 12.11 -8.91
N ASN A 18 2.12 11.80 -10.19
CA ASN A 18 1.15 12.54 -10.99
C ASN A 18 -0.28 12.36 -10.46
N GLU A 19 -0.65 11.15 -10.02
CA GLU A 19 -1.97 10.92 -9.41
C GLU A 19 -2.10 11.67 -8.08
N LEU A 20 -1.05 11.75 -7.25
CA LEU A 20 -1.07 12.55 -6.03
C LEU A 20 -1.27 14.05 -6.33
N ALA A 21 -0.53 14.60 -7.30
CA ALA A 21 -0.68 16.01 -7.68
C ALA A 21 -2.12 16.31 -8.12
N GLN A 22 -2.72 15.45 -8.92
CA GLN A 22 -4.12 15.55 -9.35
C GLN A 22 -5.10 15.40 -8.18
N ALA A 23 -4.82 14.49 -7.23
CA ALA A 23 -5.65 14.32 -6.05
C ALA A 23 -5.65 15.57 -5.15
N LEU A 24 -4.51 16.20 -4.97
CA LEU A 24 -4.41 17.48 -4.24
C LEU A 24 -5.13 18.60 -4.98
N GLU A 25 -4.96 18.73 -6.31
CA GLU A 25 -5.69 19.73 -7.12
C GLU A 25 -7.20 19.56 -7.03
N ALA A 26 -7.71 18.31 -7.08
CA ALA A 26 -9.14 18.04 -6.93
C ALA A 26 -9.70 18.42 -5.54
N ARG A 27 -8.82 18.52 -4.54
CA ARG A 27 -9.13 19.01 -3.18
C ARG A 27 -8.90 20.51 -3.00
N GLY A 28 -8.55 21.23 -4.08
CA GLY A 28 -8.24 22.66 -4.03
C GLY A 28 -6.86 22.99 -3.42
N GLN A 29 -5.99 21.99 -3.34
CA GLN A 29 -4.62 22.09 -2.80
C GLN A 29 -3.60 21.94 -3.93
N LYS A 30 -2.33 22.20 -3.64
CA LYS A 30 -1.21 21.96 -4.57
C LYS A 30 -0.02 21.38 -3.83
N LEU A 31 0.79 20.61 -4.54
CA LEU A 31 2.12 20.29 -4.05
C LEU A 31 2.93 21.57 -3.82
N TYR A 32 3.53 21.67 -2.66
CA TYR A 32 4.44 22.77 -2.31
C TYR A 32 5.77 22.60 -3.04
N SER A 33 6.31 21.40 -3.07
CA SER A 33 7.63 21.16 -3.64
C SER A 33 7.80 19.77 -4.24
N VAL A 34 8.83 19.60 -5.05
CA VAL A 34 9.23 18.34 -5.65
C VAL A 34 10.75 18.15 -5.59
N ALA A 35 11.16 16.92 -5.26
CA ALA A 35 12.53 16.45 -5.39
C ALA A 35 12.58 15.21 -6.28
N ASN A 36 13.56 15.13 -7.17
CA ASN A 36 13.76 13.99 -8.05
C ASN A 36 15.25 13.78 -8.33
N ARG A 37 15.69 12.52 -8.47
CA ARG A 37 17.08 12.19 -8.79
C ARG A 37 17.58 12.89 -10.04
N THR A 38 16.71 13.02 -11.07
CA THR A 38 17.00 13.79 -12.27
C THR A 38 16.32 15.14 -12.15
N TYR A 39 17.11 16.20 -11.93
CA TYR A 39 16.59 17.55 -11.69
C TYR A 39 15.63 18.03 -12.79
N ASP A 40 15.99 17.83 -14.06
CA ASP A 40 15.17 18.26 -15.20
C ASP A 40 13.76 17.65 -15.18
N LYS A 41 13.63 16.38 -14.78
CA LYS A 41 12.31 15.74 -14.57
C LYS A 41 11.52 16.39 -13.43
N GLY A 42 12.21 16.88 -12.41
CA GLY A 42 11.60 17.68 -11.34
C GLY A 42 11.05 19.00 -11.89
N LEU A 43 11.82 19.71 -12.74
CA LEU A 43 11.41 20.96 -13.38
C LEU A 43 10.21 20.76 -14.32
N GLU A 44 10.22 19.71 -15.14
CA GLU A 44 9.10 19.36 -16.02
C GLU A 44 7.82 19.10 -15.20
N PHE A 45 7.93 18.33 -14.13
CA PHE A 45 6.83 18.01 -13.23
C PHE A 45 6.31 19.28 -12.53
N ALA A 46 7.21 20.13 -12.03
CA ALA A 46 6.84 21.40 -11.40
C ALA A 46 6.13 22.34 -12.36
N THR A 47 6.60 22.45 -13.61
CA THR A 47 5.95 23.22 -14.66
C THR A 47 4.54 22.73 -14.93
N LYS A 48 4.35 21.40 -15.00
CA LYS A 48 3.05 20.77 -15.27
C LYS A 48 1.99 21.10 -14.21
N TYR A 49 2.38 21.09 -12.92
CA TYR A 49 1.47 21.25 -11.78
C TYR A 49 1.56 22.61 -11.09
N GLY A 50 2.34 23.55 -11.61
CA GLY A 50 2.52 24.87 -11.05
C GLY A 50 3.17 24.84 -9.65
N ILE A 51 4.11 23.90 -9.43
CA ILE A 51 4.85 23.77 -8.17
C ILE A 51 5.93 24.85 -8.13
N GLN A 52 6.02 25.55 -7.01
CA GLN A 52 6.92 26.69 -6.91
C GLN A 52 8.35 26.32 -6.56
N LYS A 53 8.56 25.20 -5.87
CA LYS A 53 9.87 24.80 -5.35
C LYS A 53 10.34 23.46 -5.90
N VAL A 54 11.52 23.47 -6.54
CA VAL A 54 12.21 22.27 -7.04
C VAL A 54 13.58 22.23 -6.41
N TYR A 55 13.95 21.10 -5.81
CA TYR A 55 15.26 20.93 -5.19
C TYR A 55 16.25 20.37 -6.20
N ASP A 56 17.43 20.95 -6.29
CA ASP A 56 18.55 20.46 -7.10
C ASP A 56 19.27 19.28 -6.45
N HIS A 57 19.18 19.17 -5.13
CA HIS A 57 19.62 18.01 -4.36
C HIS A 57 18.47 17.46 -3.53
N ILE A 58 18.25 16.14 -3.61
CA ILE A 58 17.15 15.45 -2.92
C ILE A 58 17.12 15.74 -1.42
N ASP A 59 18.29 15.81 -0.78
CA ASP A 59 18.38 15.95 0.68
C ASP A 59 17.81 17.27 1.19
N GLN A 60 17.75 18.31 0.36
CA GLN A 60 17.17 19.60 0.72
C GLN A 60 15.67 19.51 1.05
N VAL A 61 14.93 18.54 0.51
CA VAL A 61 13.52 18.38 0.83
C VAL A 61 13.30 18.00 2.29
N PHE A 62 14.21 17.24 2.89
CA PHE A 62 14.13 16.82 4.28
C PHE A 62 14.45 17.97 5.25
N GLU A 63 15.30 18.88 4.84
CA GLU A 63 15.78 20.01 5.65
C GLU A 63 14.86 21.25 5.54
N ASP A 64 13.95 21.28 4.57
CA ASP A 64 13.06 22.43 4.37
C ASP A 64 12.03 22.54 5.49
N PRO A 65 12.06 23.62 6.32
CA PRO A 65 11.13 23.78 7.45
C PRO A 65 9.68 23.98 7.03
N GLU A 66 9.42 24.40 5.78
CA GLU A 66 8.09 24.62 5.26
C GLU A 66 7.41 23.32 4.80
N VAL A 67 8.13 22.22 4.66
CA VAL A 67 7.56 20.92 4.28
C VAL A 67 6.98 20.24 5.52
N ASP A 68 5.68 19.96 5.51
CA ASP A 68 5.00 19.22 6.57
C ASP A 68 4.99 17.70 6.29
N ILE A 69 4.60 17.30 5.07
CA ILE A 69 4.41 15.90 4.69
C ILE A 69 5.21 15.58 3.43
N ILE A 70 5.97 14.49 3.47
CA ILE A 70 6.70 13.98 2.30
C ILE A 70 6.00 12.73 1.77
N TYR A 71 5.65 12.75 0.48
CA TYR A 71 5.21 11.59 -0.26
C TYR A 71 6.39 10.94 -0.96
N ILE A 72 6.75 9.71 -0.56
CA ILE A 72 7.85 8.94 -1.17
C ILE A 72 7.28 8.03 -2.24
N SER A 73 7.61 8.28 -3.52
CA SER A 73 7.13 7.53 -4.70
C SER A 73 8.27 7.05 -5.60
N THR A 74 9.37 6.69 -4.98
CA THR A 74 10.59 6.17 -5.62
C THR A 74 10.54 4.63 -5.73
N PRO A 75 11.51 3.94 -6.34
CA PRO A 75 11.57 2.48 -6.30
C PRO A 75 11.71 1.92 -4.88
N HIS A 76 11.12 0.74 -4.63
CA HIS A 76 11.03 0.10 -3.31
C HIS A 76 12.37 0.04 -2.57
N ASN A 77 13.44 -0.33 -3.27
CA ASN A 77 14.78 -0.47 -2.71
C ASN A 77 15.41 0.85 -2.21
N THR A 78 14.79 1.98 -2.48
CA THR A 78 15.27 3.30 -2.03
C THR A 78 14.47 3.84 -0.84
N HIS A 79 13.30 3.25 -0.53
CA HIS A 79 12.39 3.79 0.45
C HIS A 79 13.04 3.97 1.83
N ILE A 80 13.70 2.94 2.36
CA ILE A 80 14.28 3.00 3.70
C ILE A 80 15.31 4.13 3.86
N SER A 81 16.11 4.40 2.82
CA SER A 81 17.10 5.46 2.87
C SER A 81 16.48 6.85 2.99
N PHE A 82 15.34 7.06 2.33
CA PHE A 82 14.58 8.30 2.39
C PHE A 82 13.72 8.39 3.64
N LEU A 83 13.13 7.29 4.11
CA LEU A 83 12.41 7.21 5.37
C LEU A 83 13.31 7.65 6.54
N ARG A 84 14.53 7.11 6.64
CA ARG A 84 15.51 7.50 7.66
C ARG A 84 15.72 9.01 7.70
N LYS A 85 15.95 9.63 6.55
CA LYS A 85 16.21 11.06 6.44
C LYS A 85 14.97 11.90 6.76
N ALA A 86 13.83 11.57 6.18
CA ALA A 86 12.58 12.31 6.39
C ALA A 86 12.16 12.29 7.88
N LEU A 87 12.10 11.09 8.47
CA LEU A 87 11.65 10.90 9.84
C LEU A 87 12.60 11.53 10.86
N ALA A 88 13.94 11.42 10.65
CA ALA A 88 14.94 12.05 11.50
C ALA A 88 14.88 13.59 11.46
N ASN A 89 14.40 14.18 10.36
CA ASN A 89 14.17 15.61 10.21
C ASN A 89 12.77 16.07 10.63
N GLY A 90 12.02 15.22 11.33
CA GLY A 90 10.70 15.59 11.86
C GLY A 90 9.61 15.75 10.79
N LYS A 91 9.74 15.09 9.64
CA LYS A 91 8.73 15.13 8.58
C LYS A 91 7.74 13.99 8.74
N HIS A 92 6.44 14.29 8.57
CA HIS A 92 5.44 13.26 8.38
C HIS A 92 5.64 12.59 7.02
N VAL A 93 5.41 11.28 6.92
CA VAL A 93 5.70 10.53 5.69
C VAL A 93 4.53 9.64 5.29
N LEU A 94 4.08 9.80 4.03
CA LEU A 94 3.27 8.82 3.31
C LEU A 94 4.19 8.17 2.27
N CYS A 95 4.51 6.89 2.45
CA CYS A 95 5.41 6.16 1.57
C CYS A 95 4.66 5.16 0.70
N GLU A 96 4.95 5.14 -0.59
CA GLU A 96 4.37 4.15 -1.49
C GLU A 96 4.61 2.70 -1.03
N LYS A 97 3.69 1.86 -1.44
CA LYS A 97 3.73 0.41 -1.20
C LYS A 97 4.76 -0.25 -2.14
N SER A 98 5.49 -1.28 -1.76
CA SER A 98 5.66 -1.71 -0.38
C SER A 98 6.59 -0.75 0.34
N ILE A 99 6.21 -0.38 1.55
CA ILE A 99 6.87 0.72 2.29
C ILE A 99 8.35 0.46 2.53
N THR A 100 8.75 -0.80 2.76
CA THR A 100 10.14 -1.23 2.93
C THR A 100 10.36 -2.59 2.26
N LEU A 101 11.59 -3.07 2.21
CA LEU A 101 11.89 -4.40 1.68
C LEU A 101 11.59 -5.50 2.71
N ASN A 102 11.74 -5.22 3.99
CA ASN A 102 11.55 -6.20 5.06
C ASN A 102 11.05 -5.56 6.36
N SER A 103 10.67 -6.42 7.30
CA SER A 103 10.13 -6.02 8.60
C SER A 103 11.18 -5.36 9.52
N THR A 104 12.48 -5.60 9.32
CA THR A 104 13.53 -4.95 10.11
C THR A 104 13.63 -3.48 9.73
N GLU A 105 13.64 -3.17 8.44
CA GLU A 105 13.61 -1.79 7.94
C GLU A 105 12.33 -1.06 8.38
N LEU A 106 11.18 -1.74 8.35
CA LEU A 106 9.93 -1.13 8.79
C LEU A 106 9.94 -0.80 10.27
N ARG A 107 10.44 -1.69 11.12
CA ARG A 107 10.56 -1.43 12.57
C ARG A 107 11.46 -0.24 12.83
N GLU A 108 12.61 -0.15 12.17
CA GLU A 108 13.50 1.00 12.26
C GLU A 108 12.78 2.32 11.88
N ALA A 109 12.02 2.30 10.80
CA ALA A 109 11.25 3.47 10.37
C ALA A 109 10.16 3.85 11.40
N ILE A 110 9.48 2.87 11.98
CA ILE A 110 8.48 3.08 13.05
C ILE A 110 9.15 3.71 14.28
N ASP A 111 10.27 3.17 14.73
CA ASP A 111 11.00 3.69 15.91
C ASP A 111 11.46 5.13 15.69
N LEU A 112 11.92 5.48 14.47
CA LEU A 112 12.26 6.85 14.10
C LEU A 112 11.04 7.78 14.11
N ALA A 113 9.90 7.33 13.59
CA ALA A 113 8.67 8.11 13.57
C ALA A 113 8.15 8.39 14.99
N GLU A 114 8.16 7.38 15.87
CA GLU A 114 7.77 7.52 17.27
C GLU A 114 8.71 8.46 18.03
N THR A 115 10.02 8.31 17.84
CA THR A 115 11.04 9.15 18.49
C THR A 115 10.90 10.62 18.12
N ASN A 116 10.56 10.90 16.86
CA ASN A 116 10.42 12.27 16.34
C ASN A 116 8.98 12.79 16.37
N HIS A 117 8.04 12.01 16.94
CA HIS A 117 6.61 12.37 17.07
C HIS A 117 5.95 12.74 15.73
N VAL A 118 6.27 12.01 14.69
CA VAL A 118 5.70 12.20 13.35
C VAL A 118 4.86 11.00 12.91
N VAL A 119 3.96 11.25 11.95
CA VAL A 119 3.14 10.18 11.34
C VAL A 119 3.94 9.51 10.24
N LEU A 120 4.05 8.20 10.31
CA LEU A 120 4.51 7.32 9.23
C LEU A 120 3.35 6.49 8.74
N ALA A 121 3.18 6.40 7.43
CA ALA A 121 2.14 5.58 6.82
C ALA A 121 2.57 4.99 5.48
N GLU A 122 2.03 3.81 5.15
CA GLU A 122 2.09 3.22 3.82
C GLU A 122 0.92 3.71 2.97
N ALA A 123 1.19 4.11 1.73
CA ALA A 123 0.16 4.49 0.74
C ALA A 123 -0.56 3.22 0.23
N MET A 124 -1.39 2.64 1.09
CA MET A 124 -2.17 1.45 0.81
C MET A 124 -3.64 1.82 0.58
N THR A 125 -4.01 2.08 -0.66
CA THR A 125 -5.35 2.53 -1.07
C THR A 125 -6.51 1.74 -0.45
N ILE A 126 -6.31 0.42 -0.23
CA ILE A 126 -7.31 -0.47 0.40
C ILE A 126 -7.85 0.12 1.70
N PHE A 127 -6.99 0.62 2.56
CA PHE A 127 -7.38 1.11 3.89
C PHE A 127 -8.21 2.40 3.86
N HIS A 128 -8.18 3.11 2.73
CA HIS A 128 -8.78 4.44 2.57
C HIS A 128 -10.05 4.45 1.71
N MET A 129 -10.26 3.41 0.89
CA MET A 129 -11.46 3.33 0.05
C MET A 129 -12.73 3.22 0.91
N PRO A 130 -13.76 4.06 0.66
CA PRO A 130 -14.98 4.08 1.46
C PRO A 130 -15.72 2.76 1.55
N ILE A 131 -15.64 1.91 0.51
CA ILE A 131 -16.28 0.60 0.50
C ILE A 131 -15.78 -0.31 1.63
N TYR A 132 -14.49 -0.25 1.96
CA TYR A 132 -13.91 -1.08 3.03
C TYR A 132 -14.47 -0.73 4.40
N ARG A 133 -14.71 0.57 4.66
CA ARG A 133 -15.35 1.02 5.91
C ARG A 133 -16.79 0.55 6.01
N GLN A 134 -17.55 0.58 4.90
CA GLN A 134 -18.92 0.09 4.88
C GLN A 134 -18.98 -1.44 5.03
N LEU A 135 -18.07 -2.18 4.36
CA LEU A 135 -17.95 -3.61 4.53
C LEU A 135 -17.55 -3.99 5.96
N LYS A 136 -16.65 -3.23 6.59
CA LYS A 136 -16.30 -3.43 7.99
C LYS A 136 -17.51 -3.25 8.91
N THR A 137 -18.31 -2.21 8.70
CA THR A 137 -19.56 -2.00 9.43
C THR A 137 -20.53 -3.17 9.28
N LEU A 138 -20.67 -3.71 8.08
CA LEU A 138 -21.50 -4.90 7.82
C LEU A 138 -20.97 -6.12 8.57
N VAL A 139 -19.68 -6.40 8.49
CA VAL A 139 -19.02 -7.52 9.21
C VAL A 139 -19.20 -7.39 10.72
N ASP A 140 -18.90 -6.20 11.26
CA ASP A 140 -19.00 -5.93 12.70
C ASP A 140 -20.43 -5.99 13.24
N SER A 141 -21.45 -5.86 12.35
CA SER A 141 -22.85 -6.08 12.72
C SER A 141 -23.19 -7.53 13.06
N GLY A 142 -22.32 -8.50 12.72
CA GLY A 142 -22.52 -9.92 12.91
C GLY A 142 -23.54 -10.60 11.98
N LYS A 143 -24.11 -9.87 11.02
CA LYS A 143 -25.12 -10.42 10.09
C LYS A 143 -24.58 -11.61 9.28
N LEU A 144 -23.31 -11.57 8.90
CA LEU A 144 -22.67 -12.64 8.12
C LEU A 144 -22.14 -13.80 8.97
N GLY A 145 -22.16 -13.66 10.31
CA GLY A 145 -21.56 -14.64 11.22
C GLY A 145 -20.01 -14.59 11.20
N PRO A 146 -19.34 -15.60 11.78
CA PRO A 146 -17.89 -15.65 11.83
C PRO A 146 -17.25 -15.88 10.46
N LEU A 147 -16.11 -15.24 10.22
CA LEU A 147 -15.28 -15.45 9.04
C LEU A 147 -14.74 -16.89 9.01
N LYS A 148 -14.75 -17.50 7.83
CA LYS A 148 -14.25 -18.87 7.60
C LYS A 148 -13.08 -18.90 6.63
N MET A 149 -13.25 -18.29 5.45
CA MET A 149 -12.26 -18.37 4.39
C MET A 149 -12.22 -17.10 3.55
N ILE A 150 -10.99 -16.70 3.15
CA ILE A 150 -10.76 -15.66 2.16
C ILE A 150 -10.03 -16.26 0.97
N GLN A 151 -10.46 -15.94 -0.24
CA GLN A 151 -9.78 -16.32 -1.47
C GLN A 151 -9.40 -15.07 -2.27
N MET A 152 -8.10 -14.93 -2.61
CA MET A 152 -7.56 -13.76 -3.29
C MET A 152 -6.86 -14.13 -4.59
N ASN A 153 -7.14 -13.36 -5.64
CA ASN A 153 -6.41 -13.48 -6.91
C ASN A 153 -5.86 -12.13 -7.34
N PHE A 154 -4.63 -12.10 -7.83
CA PHE A 154 -4.07 -10.96 -8.54
C PHE A 154 -3.09 -11.43 -9.62
N GLY A 155 -3.52 -11.41 -10.87
CA GLY A 155 -2.64 -11.59 -12.03
C GLY A 155 -2.49 -10.29 -12.79
N SER A 156 -1.27 -9.76 -12.83
CA SER A 156 -0.94 -8.52 -13.56
C SER A 156 0.01 -8.85 -14.70
N TYR A 157 -0.56 -9.19 -15.86
CA TYR A 157 0.27 -9.50 -17.02
C TYR A 157 1.25 -8.36 -17.33
N LYS A 158 2.54 -8.66 -17.27
CA LYS A 158 3.65 -7.80 -17.65
C LYS A 158 4.38 -8.43 -18.82
N GLU A 159 4.86 -7.60 -19.74
CA GLU A 159 5.78 -8.07 -20.76
C GLU A 159 7.00 -8.72 -20.11
N TYR A 160 7.44 -9.85 -20.68
CA TYR A 160 8.53 -10.65 -20.11
C TYR A 160 9.89 -10.03 -20.45
N ASP A 161 10.10 -8.83 -19.94
CA ASP A 161 11.32 -8.04 -20.07
C ASP A 161 12.05 -8.00 -18.71
N MET A 162 13.19 -8.67 -18.64
CA MET A 162 14.00 -8.81 -17.43
C MET A 162 14.66 -7.50 -16.98
N THR A 163 14.64 -6.46 -17.82
CA THR A 163 15.20 -5.14 -17.52
C THR A 163 14.18 -4.19 -16.87
N ASN A 164 12.90 -4.50 -16.98
CA ASN A 164 11.86 -3.68 -16.35
C ASN A 164 11.82 -3.86 -14.83
N ARG A 165 11.23 -2.89 -14.12
CA ARG A 165 11.17 -2.88 -12.66
C ARG A 165 10.45 -4.08 -12.04
N PHE A 166 9.58 -4.77 -12.80
CA PHE A 166 8.78 -5.88 -12.27
C PHE A 166 9.59 -7.17 -12.16
N PHE A 167 10.56 -7.35 -13.06
CA PHE A 167 11.43 -8.52 -13.12
C PHE A 167 12.88 -8.24 -12.73
N SER A 168 13.24 -6.99 -12.42
CA SER A 168 14.59 -6.61 -12.00
C SER A 168 14.80 -6.80 -10.50
N ARG A 169 15.76 -7.67 -10.12
CA ARG A 169 16.16 -7.84 -8.71
C ARG A 169 16.77 -6.55 -8.12
N ASP A 170 17.53 -5.81 -8.93
CA ASP A 170 18.18 -4.55 -8.53
C ASP A 170 17.19 -3.38 -8.31
N LEU A 171 15.95 -3.53 -8.74
CA LEU A 171 14.87 -2.57 -8.52
C LEU A 171 13.80 -3.09 -7.56
N ALA A 172 14.11 -4.14 -6.81
CA ALA A 172 13.19 -4.82 -5.90
C ALA A 172 11.87 -5.23 -6.59
N GLY A 173 11.99 -5.89 -7.77
CA GLY A 173 10.87 -6.50 -8.48
C GLY A 173 10.36 -7.76 -7.78
N GLY A 174 9.33 -8.36 -8.32
CA GLY A 174 8.68 -9.56 -7.82
C GLY A 174 7.19 -9.37 -7.55
N ALA A 175 6.45 -10.45 -7.64
CA ALA A 175 4.99 -10.46 -7.47
C ALA A 175 4.58 -10.14 -6.03
N LEU A 176 5.34 -10.63 -5.05
CA LEU A 176 5.00 -10.47 -3.64
C LEU A 176 4.99 -9.00 -3.22
N LEU A 177 6.07 -8.25 -3.50
CA LEU A 177 6.14 -6.82 -3.15
C LEU A 177 5.24 -5.96 -4.05
N ASP A 178 5.12 -6.26 -5.36
CA ASP A 178 4.34 -5.38 -6.25
C ASP A 178 2.83 -5.56 -6.12
N ILE A 179 2.34 -6.82 -6.08
CA ILE A 179 0.91 -7.13 -6.09
C ILE A 179 0.45 -7.95 -4.87
N GLY A 180 1.33 -8.72 -4.25
CA GLY A 180 1.02 -9.52 -3.08
C GLY A 180 0.69 -8.66 -1.86
N VAL A 181 1.35 -7.53 -1.70
CA VAL A 181 1.09 -6.56 -0.65
C VAL A 181 -0.40 -6.14 -0.61
N TYR A 182 -1.05 -5.94 -1.76
CA TYR A 182 -2.48 -5.65 -1.81
C TYR A 182 -3.35 -6.83 -1.36
N ALA A 183 -3.02 -8.04 -1.81
CA ALA A 183 -3.78 -9.23 -1.43
C ALA A 183 -3.69 -9.49 0.09
N LEU A 184 -2.49 -9.40 0.65
CA LEU A 184 -2.25 -9.58 2.08
C LEU A 184 -2.88 -8.46 2.92
N SER A 185 -2.85 -7.21 2.46
CA SER A 185 -3.53 -6.09 3.13
C SER A 185 -5.04 -6.27 3.14
N CYS A 186 -5.63 -6.75 2.05
CA CYS A 186 -7.06 -7.06 1.99
C CYS A 186 -7.43 -8.21 2.96
N ILE A 187 -6.62 -9.26 3.02
CA ILE A 187 -6.80 -10.35 3.98
C ILE A 187 -6.73 -9.81 5.40
N ARG A 188 -5.70 -9.03 5.73
CA ARG A 188 -5.52 -8.47 7.07
C ARG A 188 -6.65 -7.55 7.49
N TRP A 189 -7.28 -6.84 6.54
CA TRP A 189 -8.44 -6.01 6.80
C TRP A 189 -9.64 -6.79 7.33
N PHE A 190 -9.88 -7.99 6.80
CA PHE A 190 -11.05 -8.80 7.17
C PHE A 190 -10.78 -9.81 8.29
N MET A 191 -9.54 -10.30 8.43
CA MET A 191 -9.19 -11.20 9.52
C MET A 191 -9.22 -10.50 10.87
N SER A 192 -9.75 -11.20 11.88
CA SER A 192 -9.84 -10.70 13.27
C SER A 192 -8.47 -10.53 13.91
N GLU A 193 -7.53 -11.41 13.57
CA GLU A 193 -6.16 -11.44 14.10
C GLU A 193 -5.14 -11.61 12.96
N ALA A 194 -3.89 -11.25 13.21
CA ALA A 194 -2.81 -11.43 12.26
C ALA A 194 -2.59 -12.93 11.93
N PRO A 195 -2.36 -13.29 10.65
CA PRO A 195 -1.98 -14.65 10.28
C PRO A 195 -0.66 -15.07 10.95
N HIS A 196 -0.54 -16.37 11.32
CA HIS A 196 0.65 -16.90 11.95
C HIS A 196 1.15 -18.22 11.34
N ASN A 197 0.28 -19.05 10.79
CA ASN A 197 0.68 -20.23 10.02
C ASN A 197 0.61 -19.92 8.54
N ILE A 198 1.76 -19.94 7.88
CA ILE A 198 1.89 -19.56 6.48
C ILE A 198 2.63 -20.67 5.75
N THR A 199 2.09 -21.11 4.61
CA THR A 199 2.77 -22.00 3.67
C THR A 199 2.66 -21.46 2.27
N SER A 200 3.67 -21.67 1.44
CA SER A 200 3.69 -21.12 0.09
C SER A 200 4.42 -22.00 -0.92
N GLN A 201 4.13 -21.74 -2.19
CA GLN A 201 4.89 -22.21 -3.34
C GLN A 201 5.24 -21.00 -4.20
N VAL A 202 6.47 -20.98 -4.71
CA VAL A 202 6.98 -19.90 -5.54
C VAL A 202 7.62 -20.42 -6.82
N THR A 203 7.41 -19.71 -7.92
CA THR A 203 8.18 -19.87 -9.17
C THR A 203 8.92 -18.57 -9.43
N PHE A 204 10.23 -18.69 -9.67
CA PHE A 204 11.08 -17.52 -9.91
C PHE A 204 11.23 -17.23 -11.40
N ALA A 205 11.28 -15.95 -11.75
CA ALA A 205 11.73 -15.48 -13.04
C ALA A 205 13.25 -15.74 -13.23
N PRO A 206 13.79 -15.69 -14.47
CA PRO A 206 15.23 -15.87 -14.72
C PRO A 206 16.15 -14.93 -13.94
N THR A 207 15.66 -13.77 -13.52
CA THR A 207 16.36 -12.79 -12.67
C THR A 207 16.40 -13.18 -11.19
N GLY A 208 15.68 -14.22 -10.79
CA GLY A 208 15.58 -14.69 -9.42
C GLY A 208 14.49 -14.02 -8.58
N VAL A 209 13.73 -13.05 -9.12
CA VAL A 209 12.55 -12.50 -8.41
C VAL A 209 11.36 -13.45 -8.54
N ASP A 210 10.48 -13.43 -7.55
CA ASP A 210 9.24 -14.21 -7.55
C ASP A 210 8.28 -13.74 -8.66
N GLU A 211 7.91 -14.68 -9.54
CA GLU A 211 6.99 -14.42 -10.66
C GLU A 211 5.57 -14.89 -10.36
N GLN A 212 5.45 -16.09 -9.79
CA GLN A 212 4.18 -16.70 -9.42
C GLN A 212 4.27 -17.17 -7.97
N VAL A 213 3.22 -16.87 -7.20
CA VAL A 213 3.18 -17.24 -5.78
C VAL A 213 1.79 -17.77 -5.43
N GLY A 214 1.77 -18.94 -4.78
CA GLY A 214 0.60 -19.47 -4.09
C GLY A 214 0.83 -19.44 -2.59
N ILE A 215 -0.12 -18.89 -1.82
CA ILE A 215 0.00 -18.79 -0.35
C ILE A 215 -1.25 -19.37 0.29
N LEU A 216 -1.07 -20.13 1.37
CA LEU A 216 -2.11 -20.55 2.30
C LEU A 216 -1.71 -20.04 3.69
N LEU A 217 -2.64 -19.40 4.40
CA LEU A 217 -2.39 -18.89 5.74
C LEU A 217 -3.61 -19.04 6.65
N THR A 218 -3.36 -19.15 7.96
CA THR A 218 -4.39 -19.17 9.00
C THR A 218 -3.98 -18.27 10.17
N ASN A 219 -4.97 -17.84 10.95
CA ASN A 219 -4.76 -17.08 12.20
C ASN A 219 -5.21 -17.89 13.44
N PRO A 220 -4.97 -17.40 14.67
CA PRO A 220 -5.38 -18.08 15.90
C PRO A 220 -6.90 -18.34 16.02
N ALA A 221 -7.72 -17.53 15.35
CA ALA A 221 -9.17 -17.72 15.31
C ALA A 221 -9.63 -18.81 14.30
N ASN A 222 -8.67 -19.55 13.69
CA ASN A 222 -8.92 -20.54 12.63
C ASN A 222 -9.58 -19.96 11.37
N GLU A 223 -9.42 -18.67 11.12
CA GLU A 223 -9.77 -18.06 9.85
C GLU A 223 -8.68 -18.42 8.83
N MET A 224 -9.05 -18.79 7.62
CA MET A 224 -8.13 -19.26 6.57
C MET A 224 -8.14 -18.31 5.38
N ALA A 225 -6.98 -18.15 4.71
CA ALA A 225 -6.93 -17.45 3.43
C ALA A 225 -6.02 -18.15 2.42
N THR A 226 -6.36 -18.01 1.15
CA THR A 226 -5.56 -18.45 0.00
C THR A 226 -5.29 -17.29 -0.93
N VAL A 227 -4.07 -17.24 -1.49
CA VAL A 227 -3.64 -16.19 -2.43
C VAL A 227 -3.03 -16.82 -3.66
N SER A 228 -3.37 -16.32 -4.83
CA SER A 228 -2.75 -16.66 -6.12
C SER A 228 -2.26 -15.38 -6.80
N LEU A 229 -0.95 -15.28 -7.03
CA LEU A 229 -0.29 -14.13 -7.66
C LEU A 229 0.43 -14.54 -8.94
N SER A 230 0.42 -13.67 -9.95
CA SER A 230 1.29 -13.83 -11.12
C SER A 230 1.60 -12.48 -11.78
N LEU A 231 2.87 -12.27 -12.16
CA LEU A 231 3.30 -11.13 -12.99
C LEU A 231 3.24 -11.41 -14.50
N HIS A 232 3.09 -12.66 -14.90
CA HIS A 232 3.09 -13.02 -16.33
C HIS A 232 1.80 -13.73 -16.78
N ALA A 233 0.80 -13.84 -15.90
CA ALA A 233 -0.53 -14.30 -16.25
C ALA A 233 -1.59 -13.31 -15.76
N LYS A 234 -2.58 -13.01 -16.62
CA LYS A 234 -3.71 -12.17 -16.24
C LYS A 234 -4.70 -12.97 -15.41
N GLN A 235 -5.05 -12.44 -14.23
CA GLN A 235 -6.16 -12.93 -13.40
C GLN A 235 -7.06 -11.76 -13.02
N PRO A 236 -8.35 -12.00 -12.71
CA PRO A 236 -9.19 -10.98 -12.08
C PRO A 236 -8.59 -10.54 -10.75
N LYS A 237 -8.68 -9.25 -10.42
CA LYS A 237 -8.39 -8.75 -9.08
C LYS A 237 -9.66 -8.92 -8.24
N ARG A 238 -9.82 -10.10 -7.65
CA ARG A 238 -11.04 -10.48 -6.95
C ARG A 238 -10.72 -11.02 -5.57
N ALA A 239 -11.50 -10.60 -4.58
CA ALA A 239 -11.55 -11.18 -3.26
C ALA A 239 -12.91 -11.84 -3.05
N THR A 240 -12.92 -13.07 -2.53
CA THR A 240 -14.12 -13.72 -2.00
C THR A 240 -13.89 -13.94 -0.50
N ILE A 241 -14.73 -13.33 0.33
CA ILE A 241 -14.63 -13.36 1.78
C ILE A 241 -15.85 -14.13 2.30
N ALA A 242 -15.67 -15.40 2.70
CA ALA A 242 -16.73 -16.32 3.07
C ALA A 242 -16.92 -16.40 4.58
N TYR A 243 -18.14 -16.17 5.00
CA TYR A 243 -18.62 -16.23 6.36
C TYR A 243 -19.60 -17.40 6.54
N ASP A 244 -20.01 -17.66 7.76
CA ASP A 244 -20.96 -18.71 8.10
C ASP A 244 -22.34 -18.51 7.42
N LYS A 245 -22.80 -17.27 7.31
CA LYS A 245 -24.14 -16.92 6.82
C LYS A 245 -24.16 -16.23 5.46
N GLY A 246 -23.03 -16.17 4.76
CA GLY A 246 -22.93 -15.53 3.46
C GLY A 246 -21.50 -15.28 3.03
N TYR A 247 -21.35 -14.64 1.89
CA TYR A 247 -20.02 -14.23 1.42
C TYR A 247 -20.06 -12.87 0.71
N ILE A 248 -18.92 -12.24 0.68
CA ILE A 248 -18.67 -10.96 0.00
C ILE A 248 -17.77 -11.24 -1.20
N GLU A 249 -18.18 -10.77 -2.38
CA GLU A 249 -17.31 -10.67 -3.55
C GLU A 249 -16.92 -9.22 -3.77
N LEU A 250 -15.64 -8.93 -3.70
CA LEU A 250 -15.08 -7.60 -3.89
C LEU A 250 -14.24 -7.58 -5.18
N PHE A 251 -14.58 -6.67 -6.09
CA PHE A 251 -13.96 -6.56 -7.41
C PHE A 251 -12.95 -5.40 -7.45
N GLU A 252 -11.88 -5.59 -8.24
CA GLU A 252 -10.78 -4.60 -8.39
C GLU A 252 -10.31 -4.08 -7.03
N TYR A 253 -10.18 -4.99 -6.08
CA TYR A 253 -10.03 -4.73 -4.65
C TYR A 253 -8.92 -3.76 -4.24
N PRO A 254 -7.79 -3.53 -4.98
CA PRO A 254 -6.83 -2.51 -4.61
C PRO A 254 -7.41 -1.09 -4.52
N ARG A 255 -8.44 -0.82 -5.37
CA ARG A 255 -9.21 0.44 -5.37
C ARG A 255 -10.68 0.14 -5.58
N GLY A 256 -11.19 -0.86 -4.84
CA GLY A 256 -12.57 -1.33 -4.98
C GLY A 256 -13.60 -0.26 -4.66
N GLN A 257 -14.69 -0.26 -5.42
CA GLN A 257 -15.84 0.63 -5.20
C GLN A 257 -17.16 -0.14 -5.21
N LYS A 258 -17.10 -1.46 -5.49
CA LYS A 258 -18.28 -2.32 -5.58
C LYS A 258 -18.02 -3.68 -4.95
N ALA A 259 -18.98 -4.15 -4.18
CA ALA A 259 -19.04 -5.50 -3.65
C ALA A 259 -20.44 -6.09 -3.83
N VAL A 260 -20.50 -7.41 -3.93
CA VAL A 260 -21.74 -8.17 -3.91
C VAL A 260 -21.74 -9.04 -2.65
N ILE A 261 -22.78 -8.93 -1.86
CA ILE A 261 -22.98 -9.73 -0.64
C ILE A 261 -24.07 -10.74 -0.94
N THR A 262 -23.76 -12.03 -0.83
CA THR A 262 -24.74 -13.11 -1.01
C THR A 262 -25.01 -13.79 0.34
N TYR A 263 -26.26 -13.89 0.73
CA TYR A 263 -26.69 -14.52 1.98
C TYR A 263 -27.02 -16.00 1.78
N THR A 264 -26.56 -16.85 2.69
CA THR A 264 -26.70 -18.32 2.56
C THR A 264 -28.16 -18.79 2.77
N GLU A 265 -28.96 -18.08 3.58
CA GLU A 265 -30.29 -18.48 4.01
C GLU A 265 -31.27 -18.61 2.84
N ASP A 266 -31.27 -17.64 1.92
CA ASP A 266 -32.23 -17.57 0.81
C ASP A 266 -31.55 -17.24 -0.54
N GLY A 267 -30.25 -17.04 -0.56
CA GLY A 267 -29.47 -16.71 -1.75
C GLY A 267 -29.67 -15.30 -2.29
N HIS A 268 -30.36 -14.41 -1.55
CA HIS A 268 -30.51 -13.04 -2.01
C HIS A 268 -29.17 -12.31 -2.00
N GLN A 269 -29.06 -11.26 -2.80
CA GLN A 269 -27.86 -10.48 -2.97
C GLN A 269 -28.12 -9.02 -2.71
N ASP A 270 -27.22 -8.42 -1.91
CA ASP A 270 -27.10 -6.98 -1.78
C ASP A 270 -25.91 -6.50 -2.62
N ILE A 271 -26.07 -5.38 -3.29
CA ILE A 271 -24.98 -4.69 -3.97
C ILE A 271 -24.58 -3.47 -3.13
N LEU A 272 -23.33 -3.43 -2.74
CA LEU A 272 -22.75 -2.30 -2.03
C LEU A 272 -21.84 -1.53 -2.97
N GLU A 273 -22.10 -0.23 -3.13
CA GLU A 273 -21.24 0.68 -3.90
C GLU A 273 -20.87 1.87 -3.03
N ALA A 274 -19.57 2.15 -2.89
CA ALA A 274 -19.08 3.27 -2.10
C ALA A 274 -17.68 3.74 -2.55
N GLY A 275 -17.54 5.06 -2.65
CA GLY A 275 -16.33 5.70 -3.17
C GLY A 275 -16.23 5.62 -4.68
N LYS A 276 -15.11 6.10 -5.19
CA LYS A 276 -14.75 6.07 -6.61
C LYS A 276 -13.29 5.71 -6.76
N THR A 277 -12.98 4.80 -7.67
CA THR A 277 -11.60 4.32 -7.94
C THR A 277 -10.66 5.47 -8.28
N GLU A 278 -11.12 6.44 -9.07
CA GLU A 278 -10.35 7.62 -9.47
C GLU A 278 -10.01 8.57 -8.32
N ASN A 279 -10.74 8.48 -7.21
CA ASN A 279 -10.53 9.33 -6.02
C ASN A 279 -9.67 8.63 -4.94
N ALA A 280 -9.08 7.47 -5.21
CA ALA A 280 -8.37 6.68 -4.22
C ALA A 280 -7.31 7.48 -3.44
N LEU A 281 -6.47 8.26 -4.14
CA LEU A 281 -5.45 9.07 -3.49
C LEU A 281 -6.05 10.29 -2.75
N GLN A 282 -7.23 10.77 -3.15
CA GLN A 282 -7.90 11.84 -2.39
C GLN A 282 -8.32 11.35 -1.00
N TYR A 283 -8.73 10.08 -0.88
CA TYR A 283 -9.06 9.46 0.40
C TYR A 283 -7.81 9.26 1.26
N GLU A 284 -6.70 8.80 0.67
CA GLU A 284 -5.41 8.68 1.38
C GLU A 284 -4.91 10.03 1.89
N VAL A 285 -4.93 11.07 1.05
CA VAL A 285 -4.54 12.44 1.44
C VAL A 285 -5.40 12.92 2.60
N ALA A 286 -6.72 12.72 2.53
CA ALA A 286 -7.62 13.14 3.60
C ALA A 286 -7.30 12.45 4.93
N ASP A 287 -7.13 11.13 4.92
CA ASP A 287 -6.83 10.35 6.13
C ASP A 287 -5.44 10.70 6.69
N MET A 288 -4.44 10.94 5.82
CA MET A 288 -3.11 11.37 6.26
C MET A 288 -3.17 12.74 6.94
N GLU A 289 -3.86 13.70 6.36
CA GLU A 289 -4.04 15.05 6.96
C GLU A 289 -4.80 14.98 8.28
N GLU A 290 -5.80 14.12 8.41
CA GLU A 290 -6.47 13.87 9.69
C GLU A 290 -5.52 13.28 10.73
N ALA A 291 -4.70 12.30 10.37
CA ALA A 291 -3.72 11.71 11.25
C ALA A 291 -2.68 12.74 11.73
N VAL A 292 -2.15 13.55 10.81
CA VAL A 292 -1.18 14.62 11.13
C VAL A 292 -1.80 15.71 12.00
N SER A 293 -3.09 15.99 11.84
CA SER A 293 -3.81 16.95 12.69
C SER A 293 -4.08 16.45 14.11
N GLY A 294 -3.82 15.17 14.39
CA GLY A 294 -4.11 14.54 15.68
C GLY A 294 -5.60 14.23 15.92
N LYS A 295 -6.47 14.35 14.89
CA LYS A 295 -7.90 14.03 15.02
C LYS A 295 -8.15 12.52 15.07
N THR A 296 -7.84 11.85 13.97
CA THR A 296 -8.09 10.41 13.81
C THR A 296 -6.94 9.80 13.00
N ASN A 297 -6.41 8.68 13.45
CA ASN A 297 -5.37 7.97 12.71
C ASN A 297 -5.95 6.71 12.05
N HIS A 298 -6.29 6.82 10.76
CA HIS A 298 -6.78 5.72 9.92
C HIS A 298 -5.70 5.22 8.96
N MET A 299 -4.42 5.37 9.31
CA MET A 299 -3.32 4.94 8.44
C MET A 299 -2.96 3.46 8.60
N TYR A 300 -3.52 2.76 9.61
CA TYR A 300 -3.42 1.31 9.82
C TYR A 300 -2.00 0.74 9.76
N LEU A 301 -1.02 1.48 10.28
CA LEU A 301 0.40 1.08 10.27
C LEU A 301 0.64 -0.29 10.95
N ASN A 302 -0.20 -0.67 11.89
CA ASN A 302 -0.20 -2.01 12.49
C ASN A 302 -0.53 -3.11 11.47
N TYR A 303 -1.44 -2.86 10.53
CA TYR A 303 -1.74 -3.81 9.44
C TYR A 303 -0.60 -3.88 8.43
N THR A 304 -0.02 -2.74 8.08
CA THR A 304 1.21 -2.68 7.27
C THR A 304 2.33 -3.52 7.89
N LYS A 305 2.52 -3.42 9.21
CA LYS A 305 3.51 -4.21 9.94
C LYS A 305 3.23 -5.71 9.84
N ASP A 306 2.01 -6.15 10.09
CA ASP A 306 1.62 -7.55 10.00
C ASP A 306 1.85 -8.11 8.58
N VAL A 307 1.50 -7.34 7.55
CA VAL A 307 1.71 -7.71 6.14
C VAL A 307 3.20 -7.80 5.80
N MET A 308 4.00 -6.86 6.26
CA MET A 308 5.45 -6.86 6.03
C MET A 308 6.13 -8.04 6.75
N ASP A 309 5.69 -8.40 7.95
CA ASP A 309 6.18 -9.58 8.67
C ASP A 309 5.90 -10.86 7.86
N ILE A 310 4.70 -11.01 7.28
CA ILE A 310 4.34 -12.14 6.39
C ILE A 310 5.25 -12.17 5.15
N MET A 311 5.39 -11.04 4.45
CA MET A 311 6.21 -10.98 3.23
C MET A 311 7.68 -11.27 3.51
N THR A 312 8.19 -10.82 4.67
CA THR A 312 9.56 -11.09 5.10
C THR A 312 9.76 -12.58 5.39
N GLN A 313 8.83 -13.21 6.14
CA GLN A 313 8.87 -14.64 6.41
C GLN A 313 8.89 -15.47 5.12
N LEU A 314 7.97 -15.18 4.19
CA LEU A 314 7.88 -15.89 2.91
C LEU A 314 9.21 -15.83 2.13
N ARG A 315 9.80 -14.64 2.00
CA ARG A 315 11.09 -14.50 1.30
C ARG A 315 12.24 -15.22 1.99
N GLN A 316 12.26 -15.22 3.33
CA GLN A 316 13.24 -15.97 4.12
C GLN A 316 13.10 -17.50 3.88
N GLU A 317 11.87 -18.01 3.87
CA GLU A 317 11.60 -19.43 3.56
C GLU A 317 12.00 -19.82 2.14
N TRP A 318 11.90 -18.90 1.17
CA TRP A 318 12.37 -19.10 -0.21
C TRP A 318 13.89 -18.97 -0.37
N GLY A 319 14.61 -18.51 0.66
CA GLY A 319 16.03 -18.17 0.58
C GLY A 319 16.32 -17.00 -0.36
N PHE A 320 15.38 -16.06 -0.45
CA PHE A 320 15.46 -14.92 -1.37
C PHE A 320 15.67 -13.61 -0.61
N THR A 321 16.69 -12.83 -1.02
CA THR A 321 17.02 -11.49 -0.54
C THR A 321 17.25 -10.53 -1.70
N TYR A 322 17.02 -9.25 -1.50
CA TYR A 322 17.44 -8.21 -2.44
C TYR A 322 18.87 -7.76 -2.17
N PRO A 323 19.60 -7.19 -3.17
CA PRO A 323 20.99 -6.77 -3.00
C PRO A 323 21.22 -5.77 -1.86
N GLU A 324 20.23 -4.94 -1.55
CA GLU A 324 20.30 -3.96 -0.46
C GLU A 324 20.28 -4.62 0.92
N GLU A 325 19.72 -5.81 1.05
CA GLU A 325 19.62 -6.58 2.30
C GLU A 325 20.87 -7.40 2.59
N GLU A 326 21.77 -7.55 1.62
CA GLU A 326 23.03 -8.30 1.73
C GLU A 326 24.18 -7.44 2.25
N LYS A 327 23.93 -6.16 2.51
CA LYS A 327 24.89 -5.17 3.01
C LYS A 327 24.72 -5.00 4.51
#